data_f7d10a1cad9d500aa9a08d7be8a0636a
#
_entry.id   f7d10a1cad9d500aa9a08d7be8a0636a
#
_cell.length_a   1.000
_cell.length_b   1.000
_cell.length_c   1.000
_cell.angle_alpha   90.00
_cell.angle_beta   90.00
_cell.angle_gamma   90.00
#
_symmetry.space_group_name_H-M   'P 1'
#
loop_
_entity.id
_entity.type
_entity.pdbx_description
1 polymer ?
#
loop_
_entity_poly.entity_id
_entity_poly.type
_entity_poly.pdbx_seq_one_letter_code
_entity_poly.pdbx_strand_id
1 'polypeptide(L)'
;MWRIRTPNRRSLLTPKKSNPKKIVALIAALNAAVWLGGAVFFTFVAGPAFFSPALEPILPKPEDGIAARYLIGKFTAFQIACASISLGTMAISWRWNARRFQVPQALIVGTVILLIVVSMVWIMPKLDAMHHAKYADYFGLNVTPEVQQTAAKQFGPLHGLSQVGNLLVLLGLLAQFILTWRLATEFNQKEN
;
A
#
# COMPACT_ATOMS: atom_id res chain seq x y z
N MET A 1 27.78 59.83 7.84
CA MET A 1 26.57 59.70 8.65
C MET A 1 25.77 58.48 8.16
N TRP A 2 25.93 57.31 8.81
CA TRP A 2 25.32 56.06 8.40
C TRP A 2 23.93 55.95 9.03
N ARG A 3 22.85 55.92 8.22
CA ARG A 3 21.49 55.65 8.70
C ARG A 3 21.29 54.13 8.80
N ILE A 4 21.27 53.63 10.01
CA ILE A 4 20.87 52.23 10.30
C ILE A 4 19.36 52.13 10.05
N ARG A 5 18.96 51.44 8.97
CA ARG A 5 17.55 51.05 8.74
C ARG A 5 17.19 50.01 9.78
N THR A 6 16.42 50.39 10.78
CA THR A 6 15.79 49.42 11.70
C THR A 6 14.72 48.59 10.94
N PRO A 7 14.81 47.27 11.00
CA PRO A 7 13.78 46.43 10.37
C PRO A 7 12.42 46.66 11.05
N ASN A 8 11.39 46.81 10.24
CA ASN A 8 10.02 47.04 10.71
C ASN A 8 9.52 45.83 11.54
N ARG A 9 9.44 45.95 12.86
CA ARG A 9 9.01 44.92 13.80
C ARG A 9 7.63 44.35 13.50
N ARG A 10 6.77 45.05 12.76
CA ARG A 10 5.41 44.57 12.40
C ARG A 10 5.44 43.41 11.39
N SER A 11 6.49 43.29 10.57
CA SER A 11 6.62 42.18 9.61
C SER A 11 7.00 40.85 10.26
N LEU A 12 7.49 40.85 11.49
CA LEU A 12 7.88 39.64 12.24
C LEU A 12 6.72 38.96 12.99
N LEU A 13 5.56 39.60 13.09
CA LEU A 13 4.44 39.13 13.91
C LEU A 13 3.24 38.64 13.07
N THR A 14 3.28 38.74 11.73
CA THR A 14 2.22 38.18 10.91
C THR A 14 2.46 36.67 10.76
N PRO A 15 1.55 35.81 11.27
CA PRO A 15 1.68 34.37 11.07
C PRO A 15 1.70 34.09 9.55
N LYS A 16 2.76 33.47 9.07
CA LYS A 16 2.91 33.08 7.65
C LYS A 16 1.74 32.18 7.28
N LYS A 17 0.80 32.72 6.49
CA LYS A 17 -0.40 32.00 6.06
C LYS A 17 0.02 30.68 5.41
N SER A 18 -0.41 29.55 5.96
CA SER A 18 -0.02 28.23 5.45
C SER A 18 -0.51 28.08 4.01
N ASN A 19 0.39 27.73 3.11
CA ASN A 19 0.07 27.52 1.69
C ASN A 19 -0.67 26.17 1.54
N PRO A 20 -1.95 26.15 1.11
CA PRO A 20 -2.72 24.92 1.02
C PRO A 20 -2.08 23.89 0.09
N LYS A 21 -1.32 24.32 -0.93
CA LYS A 21 -0.59 23.43 -1.83
C LYS A 21 0.48 22.62 -1.08
N LYS A 22 1.20 23.26 -0.15
CA LYS A 22 2.21 22.60 0.67
C LYS A 22 1.60 21.56 1.62
N ILE A 23 0.46 21.90 2.21
CA ILE A 23 -0.26 20.97 3.11
C ILE A 23 -0.68 19.72 2.33
N VAL A 24 -1.32 19.90 1.17
CA VAL A 24 -1.76 18.76 0.34
C VAL A 24 -0.56 17.93 -0.13
N ALA A 25 0.53 18.57 -0.56
CA ALA A 25 1.75 17.86 -0.96
C ALA A 25 2.39 17.08 0.21
N LEU A 26 2.39 17.65 1.43
CA LEU A 26 2.88 16.97 2.63
C LEU A 26 2.01 15.76 2.98
N ILE A 27 0.68 15.91 2.96
CA ILE A 27 -0.25 14.80 3.21
C ILE A 27 -0.03 13.67 2.18
N ALA A 28 0.10 14.01 0.90
CA ALA A 28 0.37 13.05 -0.15
C ALA A 28 1.70 12.32 0.06
N ALA A 29 2.77 13.03 0.41
CA ALA A 29 4.09 12.44 0.67
C ALA A 29 4.10 11.53 1.90
N LEU A 30 3.48 11.97 3.00
CA LEU A 30 3.35 11.16 4.21
C LEU A 30 2.51 9.90 3.95
N ASN A 31 1.37 10.04 3.26
CA ASN A 31 0.55 8.88 2.91
C ASN A 31 1.31 7.88 2.02
N ALA A 32 2.06 8.36 1.02
CA ALA A 32 2.86 7.50 0.16
C ALA A 32 3.98 6.77 0.95
N ALA A 33 4.64 7.46 1.90
CA ALA A 33 5.64 6.86 2.77
C ALA A 33 5.04 5.80 3.70
N VAL A 34 3.90 6.08 4.33
CA VAL A 34 3.19 5.15 5.22
C VAL A 34 2.70 3.93 4.43
N TRP A 35 2.14 4.13 3.24
CA TRP A 35 1.66 3.05 2.40
C TRP A 35 2.80 2.13 1.95
N LEU A 36 3.89 2.71 1.44
CA LEU A 36 5.07 1.94 1.05
C LEU A 36 5.69 1.21 2.24
N GLY A 37 5.89 1.89 3.37
CA GLY A 37 6.46 1.31 4.59
C GLY A 37 5.62 0.15 5.13
N GLY A 38 4.30 0.32 5.17
CA GLY A 38 3.36 -0.75 5.56
C GLY A 38 3.42 -1.94 4.61
N ALA A 39 3.51 -1.71 3.29
CA ALA A 39 3.61 -2.77 2.30
C ALA A 39 4.96 -3.52 2.40
N VAL A 40 6.07 -2.81 2.59
CA VAL A 40 7.39 -3.41 2.83
C VAL A 40 7.39 -4.26 4.10
N PHE A 41 6.88 -3.71 5.22
CA PHE A 41 6.79 -4.45 6.48
C PHE A 41 5.93 -5.71 6.34
N PHE A 42 4.76 -5.58 5.71
CA PHE A 42 3.87 -6.72 5.49
C PHE A 42 4.54 -7.81 4.66
N THR A 43 5.19 -7.44 3.55
CA THR A 43 5.77 -8.39 2.60
C THR A 43 7.00 -9.12 3.15
N PHE A 44 7.89 -8.40 3.83
CA PHE A 44 9.19 -8.96 4.24
C PHE A 44 9.25 -9.39 5.70
N VAL A 45 8.33 -8.93 6.54
CA VAL A 45 8.34 -9.23 7.98
C VAL A 45 7.09 -10.00 8.38
N ALA A 46 5.91 -9.37 8.29
CA ALA A 46 4.69 -9.94 8.84
C ALA A 46 4.23 -11.20 8.09
N GLY A 47 4.22 -11.17 6.74
CA GLY A 47 3.81 -12.32 5.93
C GLY A 47 4.67 -13.57 6.18
N PRO A 48 6.01 -13.50 6.02
CA PRO A 48 6.88 -14.64 6.28
C PRO A 48 6.87 -15.13 7.72
N ALA A 49 6.61 -14.25 8.72
CA ALA A 49 6.60 -14.63 10.14
C ALA A 49 5.59 -15.74 10.44
N PHE A 50 4.39 -15.71 9.82
CA PHE A 50 3.36 -16.73 10.05
C PHE A 50 3.79 -18.14 9.65
N PHE A 51 4.69 -18.25 8.67
CA PHE A 51 5.18 -19.53 8.14
C PHE A 51 6.57 -19.88 8.66
N SER A 52 7.05 -19.17 9.70
CA SER A 52 8.36 -19.43 10.28
C SER A 52 8.33 -20.68 11.17
N PRO A 53 9.41 -21.49 11.20
CA PRO A 53 9.52 -22.64 12.10
C PRO A 53 9.32 -22.28 13.58
N ALA A 54 9.63 -21.03 13.97
CA ALA A 54 9.46 -20.56 15.34
C ALA A 54 7.98 -20.46 15.77
N LEU A 55 7.05 -20.22 14.82
CA LEU A 55 5.62 -20.14 15.10
C LEU A 55 4.88 -21.48 14.87
N GLU A 56 5.48 -22.44 14.19
CA GLU A 56 4.85 -23.75 13.90
C GLU A 56 4.30 -24.48 15.15
N PRO A 57 4.96 -24.45 16.34
CA PRO A 57 4.40 -25.06 17.54
C PRO A 57 3.15 -24.36 18.08
N ILE A 58 2.94 -23.08 17.74
CA ILE A 58 1.81 -22.26 18.23
C ILE A 58 0.72 -22.15 17.17
N LEU A 59 1.13 -22.10 15.91
CA LEU A 59 0.28 -21.98 14.72
C LEU A 59 0.65 -23.12 13.75
N PRO A 60 0.24 -24.37 14.03
CA PRO A 60 0.46 -25.47 13.11
C PRO A 60 -0.40 -25.27 11.83
N LYS A 61 -0.21 -26.14 10.83
CA LYS A 61 -1.07 -26.13 9.63
C LYS A 61 -2.41 -26.78 9.96
N PRO A 62 -3.52 -26.18 9.54
CA PRO A 62 -3.68 -25.03 8.62
C PRO A 62 -3.84 -23.66 9.30
N GLU A 63 -3.70 -23.55 10.62
CA GLU A 63 -3.97 -22.32 11.40
C GLU A 63 -3.06 -21.16 10.99
N ASP A 64 -1.81 -21.43 10.58
CA ASP A 64 -0.87 -20.45 10.02
C ASP A 64 -1.48 -19.72 8.81
N GLY A 65 -2.11 -20.48 7.91
CA GLY A 65 -2.79 -19.94 6.73
C GLY A 65 -4.05 -19.14 7.08
N ILE A 66 -4.82 -19.58 8.09
CA ILE A 66 -6.00 -18.85 8.58
C ILE A 66 -5.60 -17.50 9.18
N ALA A 67 -4.55 -17.49 10.04
CA ALA A 67 -4.05 -16.29 10.66
C ALA A 67 -3.48 -15.31 9.62
N ALA A 68 -2.67 -15.81 8.67
CA ALA A 68 -2.12 -15.02 7.58
C ALA A 68 -3.24 -14.38 6.74
N ARG A 69 -4.30 -15.13 6.43
CA ARG A 69 -5.46 -14.61 5.69
C ARG A 69 -6.18 -13.47 6.43
N TYR A 70 -6.41 -13.64 7.72
CA TYR A 70 -7.01 -12.58 8.53
C TYR A 70 -6.18 -11.29 8.47
N LEU A 71 -4.86 -11.40 8.59
CA LEU A 71 -3.96 -10.26 8.49
C LEU A 71 -3.95 -9.64 7.09
N ILE A 72 -4.00 -10.45 6.02
CA ILE A 72 -4.13 -9.97 4.63
C ILE A 72 -5.39 -9.11 4.49
N GLY A 73 -6.52 -9.53 5.07
CA GLY A 73 -7.76 -8.74 5.05
C GLY A 73 -7.60 -7.37 5.73
N LYS A 74 -6.94 -7.30 6.89
CA LYS A 74 -6.65 -6.04 7.58
C LYS A 74 -5.68 -5.15 6.78
N PHE A 75 -4.67 -5.77 6.20
CA PHE A 75 -3.72 -5.06 5.33
C PHE A 75 -4.40 -4.52 4.06
N THR A 76 -5.32 -5.26 3.46
CA THR A 76 -6.12 -4.77 2.32
C THR A 76 -6.95 -3.54 2.70
N ALA A 77 -7.60 -3.54 3.87
CA ALA A 77 -8.33 -2.36 4.36
C ALA A 77 -7.41 -1.15 4.54
N PHE A 78 -6.20 -1.35 5.09
CA PHE A 78 -5.17 -0.31 5.18
C PHE A 78 -4.77 0.22 3.79
N GLN A 79 -4.56 -0.65 2.80
CA GLN A 79 -4.24 -0.25 1.42
C GLN A 79 -5.36 0.57 0.79
N ILE A 80 -6.63 0.20 1.00
CA ILE A 80 -7.79 0.96 0.51
C ILE A 80 -7.82 2.36 1.13
N ALA A 81 -7.56 2.49 2.43
CA ALA A 81 -7.48 3.79 3.07
C ALA A 81 -6.38 4.69 2.47
N CYS A 82 -5.16 4.14 2.29
CA CYS A 82 -4.07 4.86 1.65
C CYS A 82 -4.37 5.24 0.19
N ALA A 83 -5.00 4.34 -0.57
CA ALA A 83 -5.43 4.61 -1.95
C ALA A 83 -6.44 5.74 -2.00
N SER A 84 -7.42 5.76 -1.09
CA SER A 84 -8.44 6.81 -0.99
C SER A 84 -7.83 8.18 -0.69
N ILE A 85 -6.85 8.24 0.23
CA ILE A 85 -6.10 9.48 0.52
C ILE A 85 -5.30 9.92 -0.71
N SER A 86 -4.64 8.98 -1.42
CA SER A 86 -3.89 9.29 -2.65
C SER A 86 -4.80 9.88 -3.71
N LEU A 87 -5.95 9.27 -3.98
CA LEU A 87 -6.93 9.78 -4.95
C LEU A 87 -7.47 11.16 -4.55
N GLY A 88 -7.79 11.36 -3.26
CA GLY A 88 -8.25 12.64 -2.73
C GLY A 88 -7.22 13.76 -2.90
N THR A 89 -5.97 13.51 -2.53
CA THR A 89 -4.88 14.50 -2.70
C THR A 89 -4.56 14.77 -4.16
N MET A 90 -4.65 13.77 -5.04
CA MET A 90 -4.53 13.94 -6.49
C MET A 90 -5.66 14.80 -7.05
N ALA A 91 -6.91 14.54 -6.71
CA ALA A 91 -8.07 15.30 -7.16
C ALA A 91 -7.96 16.79 -6.76
N ILE A 92 -7.54 17.05 -5.50
CA ILE A 92 -7.34 18.42 -5.01
C ILE A 92 -6.18 19.10 -5.77
N SER A 93 -5.07 18.40 -5.97
CA SER A 93 -3.86 18.95 -6.59
C SER A 93 -3.98 19.08 -8.11
N TRP A 94 -4.97 18.42 -8.75
CA TRP A 94 -5.18 18.44 -10.20
C TRP A 94 -5.29 19.86 -10.77
N ARG A 95 -5.82 20.79 -10.00
CA ARG A 95 -5.99 22.20 -10.41
C ARG A 95 -4.68 23.01 -10.36
N TRP A 96 -3.65 22.52 -9.64
CA TRP A 96 -2.44 23.30 -9.34
C TRP A 96 -1.17 22.77 -10.00
N ASN A 97 -1.15 21.50 -10.38
CA ASN A 97 0.05 20.82 -10.86
C ASN A 97 0.09 20.70 -12.38
N ALA A 98 1.30 20.68 -12.93
CA ALA A 98 1.50 20.41 -14.34
C ALA A 98 1.09 18.97 -14.69
N ARG A 99 0.35 18.80 -15.79
CA ARG A 99 -0.14 17.50 -16.30
C ARG A 99 0.95 16.43 -16.40
N ARG A 100 2.20 16.83 -16.68
CA ARG A 100 3.35 15.91 -16.82
C ARG A 100 3.62 15.05 -15.60
N PHE A 101 3.28 15.51 -14.40
CA PHE A 101 3.45 14.74 -13.16
C PHE A 101 2.18 14.00 -12.74
N GLN A 102 1.03 14.55 -13.05
CA GLN A 102 -0.27 14.01 -12.63
C GLN A 102 -0.64 12.75 -13.41
N VAL A 103 -0.38 12.73 -14.72
CA VAL A 103 -0.72 11.56 -15.55
C VAL A 103 0.07 10.32 -15.16
N PRO A 104 1.42 10.35 -15.04
CA PRO A 104 2.18 9.20 -14.56
C PRO A 104 1.75 8.75 -13.16
N GLN A 105 1.50 9.70 -12.24
CA GLN A 105 1.04 9.38 -10.89
C GLN A 105 -0.33 8.70 -10.90
N ALA A 106 -1.27 9.19 -11.70
CA ALA A 106 -2.60 8.59 -11.84
C ALA A 106 -2.53 7.18 -12.44
N LEU A 107 -1.67 6.96 -13.43
CA LEU A 107 -1.45 5.64 -14.03
C LEU A 107 -0.88 4.66 -12.99
N ILE A 108 0.13 5.06 -12.21
CA ILE A 108 0.73 4.20 -11.19
C ILE A 108 -0.30 3.86 -10.10
N VAL A 109 -0.97 4.87 -9.54
CA VAL A 109 -1.98 4.64 -8.48
C VAL A 109 -3.14 3.80 -9.02
N GLY A 110 -3.61 4.06 -10.24
CA GLY A 110 -4.64 3.26 -10.89
C GLY A 110 -4.24 1.81 -11.09
N THR A 111 -2.99 1.56 -11.54
CA THR A 111 -2.45 0.20 -11.67
C THR A 111 -2.34 -0.50 -10.33
N VAL A 112 -1.84 0.16 -9.29
CA VAL A 112 -1.76 -0.40 -7.93
C VAL A 112 -3.15 -0.76 -7.42
N ILE A 113 -4.14 0.13 -7.57
CA ILE A 113 -5.53 -0.14 -7.18
C ILE A 113 -6.09 -1.33 -7.95
N LEU A 114 -5.87 -1.39 -9.26
CA LEU A 114 -6.31 -2.51 -10.09
C LEU A 114 -5.74 -3.84 -9.60
N LEU A 115 -4.43 -3.90 -9.29
CA LEU A 115 -3.78 -5.10 -8.77
C LEU A 115 -4.37 -5.52 -7.42
N ILE A 116 -4.65 -4.56 -6.52
CA ILE A 116 -5.29 -4.83 -5.23
C ILE A 116 -6.71 -5.39 -5.44
N VAL A 117 -7.49 -4.79 -6.33
CA VAL A 117 -8.87 -5.25 -6.63
C VAL A 117 -8.85 -6.65 -7.24
N VAL A 118 -7.96 -6.91 -8.21
CA VAL A 118 -7.81 -8.25 -8.82
C VAL A 118 -7.40 -9.27 -7.75
N SER A 119 -6.47 -8.91 -6.87
CA SER A 119 -6.09 -9.79 -5.75
C SER A 119 -7.28 -10.08 -4.84
N MET A 120 -8.03 -9.06 -4.44
CA MET A 120 -9.16 -9.19 -3.50
C MET A 120 -10.35 -9.96 -4.09
N VAL A 121 -10.69 -9.71 -5.36
CA VAL A 121 -11.91 -10.25 -5.98
C VAL A 121 -11.67 -11.61 -6.63
N TRP A 122 -10.47 -11.87 -7.10
CA TRP A 122 -10.20 -13.09 -7.88
C TRP A 122 -9.17 -14.02 -7.24
N ILE A 123 -8.00 -13.53 -6.83
CA ILE A 123 -6.92 -14.39 -6.32
C ILE A 123 -7.25 -14.90 -4.92
N MET A 124 -7.62 -14.02 -4.00
CA MET A 124 -7.87 -14.37 -2.60
C MET A 124 -9.01 -15.36 -2.42
N PRO A 125 -10.19 -15.22 -3.07
CA PRO A 125 -11.26 -16.20 -2.95
C PRO A 125 -10.86 -17.59 -3.48
N LYS A 126 -10.07 -17.65 -4.56
CA LYS A 126 -9.56 -18.92 -5.09
C LYS A 126 -8.55 -19.59 -4.17
N LEU A 127 -7.58 -18.81 -3.64
CA LEU A 127 -6.63 -19.32 -2.66
C LEU A 127 -7.33 -19.86 -1.42
N ASP A 128 -8.37 -19.17 -0.97
CA ASP A 128 -9.17 -19.60 0.16
C ASP A 128 -9.91 -20.92 -0.11
N ALA A 129 -10.62 -21.00 -1.22
CA ALA A 129 -11.30 -22.23 -1.62
C ALA A 129 -10.32 -23.41 -1.72
N MET A 130 -9.14 -23.18 -2.31
CA MET A 130 -8.10 -24.20 -2.40
C MET A 130 -7.51 -24.56 -1.04
N HIS A 131 -7.34 -23.58 -0.13
CA HIS A 131 -6.88 -23.84 1.23
C HIS A 131 -7.88 -24.69 2.00
N HIS A 132 -9.18 -24.38 1.94
CA HIS A 132 -10.23 -25.18 2.56
C HIS A 132 -10.30 -26.59 1.97
N ALA A 133 -10.24 -26.73 0.65
CA ALA A 133 -10.25 -28.05 0.00
C ALA A 133 -9.01 -28.88 0.34
N LYS A 134 -7.82 -28.25 0.41
CA LYS A 134 -6.56 -28.92 0.77
C LYS A 134 -6.58 -29.49 2.19
N TYR A 135 -7.22 -28.79 3.13
CA TYR A 135 -7.32 -29.17 4.54
C TYR A 135 -8.75 -29.54 4.93
N ALA A 136 -9.46 -30.21 4.01
CA ALA A 136 -10.87 -30.53 4.14
C ALA A 136 -11.21 -31.23 5.45
N ASP A 137 -10.37 -32.20 5.88
CA ASP A 137 -10.56 -32.93 7.12
C ASP A 137 -10.59 -32.03 8.35
N TYR A 138 -9.71 -31.04 8.38
CA TYR A 138 -9.67 -30.03 9.45
C TYR A 138 -10.93 -29.17 9.50
N PHE A 139 -11.47 -28.81 8.32
CA PHE A 139 -12.68 -27.98 8.21
C PHE A 139 -13.97 -28.78 8.24
N GLY A 140 -13.90 -30.10 8.41
CA GLY A 140 -15.09 -30.98 8.38
C GLY A 140 -15.80 -30.99 7.02
N LEU A 141 -15.08 -30.76 5.94
CA LEU A 141 -15.64 -30.74 4.59
C LEU A 141 -15.56 -32.13 3.95
N ASN A 142 -16.65 -32.56 3.38
CA ASN A 142 -16.71 -33.83 2.65
C ASN A 142 -16.28 -33.63 1.19
N VAL A 143 -14.99 -33.72 0.92
CA VAL A 143 -14.41 -33.65 -0.44
C VAL A 143 -13.69 -34.94 -0.78
N THR A 144 -13.66 -35.30 -2.08
CA THR A 144 -12.94 -36.51 -2.49
C THR A 144 -11.44 -36.33 -2.43
N PRO A 145 -10.64 -37.40 -2.23
CA PRO A 145 -9.18 -37.33 -2.20
C PRO A 145 -8.57 -36.71 -3.47
N GLU A 146 -9.19 -36.88 -4.63
CA GLU A 146 -8.78 -36.31 -5.91
C GLU A 146 -8.91 -34.77 -5.89
N VAL A 147 -10.00 -34.24 -5.34
CA VAL A 147 -10.24 -32.80 -5.19
C VAL A 147 -9.21 -32.19 -4.21
N GLN A 148 -8.97 -32.87 -3.08
CA GLN A 148 -7.99 -32.45 -2.07
C GLN A 148 -6.57 -32.38 -2.66
N GLN A 149 -6.17 -33.44 -3.42
CA GLN A 149 -4.86 -33.48 -4.08
C GLN A 149 -4.74 -32.42 -5.18
N THR A 150 -5.78 -32.20 -5.94
CA THR A 150 -5.82 -31.16 -7.00
C THR A 150 -5.66 -29.79 -6.39
N ALA A 151 -6.39 -29.48 -5.30
CA ALA A 151 -6.27 -28.22 -4.58
C ALA A 151 -4.85 -28.01 -4.03
N ALA A 152 -4.22 -29.05 -3.47
CA ALA A 152 -2.84 -28.99 -2.98
C ALA A 152 -1.83 -28.69 -4.10
N LYS A 153 -1.99 -29.27 -5.29
CA LYS A 153 -1.11 -29.03 -6.45
C LYS A 153 -1.29 -27.63 -7.03
N GLN A 154 -2.51 -27.10 -7.07
CA GLN A 154 -2.81 -25.80 -7.67
C GLN A 154 -2.56 -24.61 -6.72
N PHE A 155 -2.57 -24.85 -5.41
CA PHE A 155 -2.35 -23.80 -4.40
C PHE A 155 -1.00 -23.10 -4.57
N GLY A 156 0.09 -23.85 -4.75
CA GLY A 156 1.45 -23.30 -4.87
C GLY A 156 1.61 -22.31 -6.04
N PRO A 157 1.28 -22.69 -7.28
CA PRO A 157 1.32 -21.79 -8.43
C PRO A 157 0.47 -20.52 -8.26
N LEU A 158 -0.75 -20.64 -7.75
CA LEU A 158 -1.62 -19.49 -7.52
C LEU A 158 -1.10 -18.57 -6.41
N HIS A 159 -0.55 -19.16 -5.34
CA HIS A 159 0.13 -18.40 -4.29
C HIS A 159 1.35 -17.65 -4.84
N GLY A 160 2.18 -18.31 -5.68
CA GLY A 160 3.29 -17.67 -6.37
C GLY A 160 2.84 -16.49 -7.24
N LEU A 161 1.73 -16.63 -7.98
CA LEU A 161 1.16 -15.53 -8.76
C LEU A 161 0.74 -14.35 -7.86
N SER A 162 0.16 -14.65 -6.69
CA SER A 162 -0.20 -13.59 -5.72
C SER A 162 1.02 -12.83 -5.20
N GLN A 163 2.15 -13.51 -5.00
CA GLN A 163 3.41 -12.88 -4.57
C GLN A 163 4.00 -11.99 -5.66
N VAL A 164 3.96 -12.42 -6.94
CA VAL A 164 4.36 -11.57 -8.07
C VAL A 164 3.47 -10.32 -8.13
N GLY A 165 2.16 -10.46 -7.98
CA GLY A 165 1.24 -9.33 -7.91
C GLY A 165 1.60 -8.35 -6.78
N ASN A 166 1.91 -8.86 -5.59
CA ASN A 166 2.34 -8.06 -4.45
C ASN A 166 3.68 -7.34 -4.71
N LEU A 167 4.63 -7.98 -5.38
CA LEU A 167 5.90 -7.34 -5.77
C LEU A 167 5.65 -6.17 -6.76
N LEU A 168 4.76 -6.34 -7.73
CA LEU A 168 4.37 -5.28 -8.64
C LEU A 168 3.70 -4.10 -7.90
N VAL A 169 2.86 -4.39 -6.90
CA VAL A 169 2.30 -3.36 -6.01
C VAL A 169 3.41 -2.61 -5.29
N LEU A 170 4.41 -3.30 -4.71
CA LEU A 170 5.55 -2.66 -4.04
C LEU A 170 6.34 -1.74 -4.97
N LEU A 171 6.64 -2.18 -6.20
CA LEU A 171 7.32 -1.36 -7.20
C LEU A 171 6.48 -0.13 -7.60
N GLY A 172 5.18 -0.30 -7.75
CA GLY A 172 4.26 0.80 -7.99
C GLY A 172 4.23 1.81 -6.84
N LEU A 173 4.19 1.35 -5.59
CA LEU A 173 4.23 2.20 -4.41
C LEU A 173 5.57 2.94 -4.26
N LEU A 174 6.68 2.31 -4.59
CA LEU A 174 8.00 2.97 -4.62
C LEU A 174 8.02 4.09 -5.66
N ALA A 175 7.54 3.82 -6.87
CA ALA A 175 7.44 4.83 -7.92
C ALA A 175 6.50 5.98 -7.51
N GLN A 176 5.35 5.67 -6.91
CA GLN A 176 4.41 6.64 -6.36
C GLN A 176 5.07 7.53 -5.29
N PHE A 177 5.82 6.94 -4.37
CA PHE A 177 6.53 7.66 -3.32
C PHE A 177 7.56 8.63 -3.93
N ILE A 178 8.39 8.17 -4.89
CA ILE A 178 9.41 9.01 -5.55
C ILE A 178 8.75 10.20 -6.27
N LEU A 179 7.67 9.97 -7.02
CA LEU A 179 6.97 11.04 -7.72
C LEU A 179 6.36 12.06 -6.75
N THR A 180 5.73 11.59 -5.70
CA THR A 180 5.09 12.44 -4.69
C THR A 180 6.12 13.27 -3.93
N TRP A 181 7.27 12.66 -3.59
CA TRP A 181 8.39 13.33 -2.94
C TRP A 181 8.97 14.45 -3.82
N ARG A 182 9.21 14.17 -5.12
CA ARG A 182 9.69 15.17 -6.07
C ARG A 182 8.73 16.36 -6.18
N LEU A 183 7.43 16.11 -6.26
CA LEU A 183 6.42 17.16 -6.28
C LEU A 183 6.45 18.01 -5.01
N ALA A 184 6.57 17.40 -3.84
CA ALA A 184 6.64 18.10 -2.56
C ALA A 184 7.89 19.00 -2.46
N THR A 185 9.03 18.54 -2.97
CA THR A 185 10.29 19.31 -2.96
C THR A 185 10.27 20.47 -3.96
N GLU A 186 9.68 20.31 -5.15
CA GLU A 186 9.55 21.42 -6.13
C GLU A 186 8.73 22.60 -5.59
N PHE A 187 7.69 22.34 -4.80
CA PHE A 187 6.90 23.40 -4.17
C PHE A 187 7.70 24.21 -3.12
N ASN A 188 8.65 23.55 -2.44
CA ASN A 188 9.48 24.23 -1.46
C ASN A 188 10.55 25.11 -2.11
N GLN A 189 11.11 24.72 -3.26
CA GLN A 189 12.15 25.46 -3.95
C GLN A 189 11.65 26.74 -4.65
N LYS A 190 10.40 26.79 -5.08
CA LYS A 190 9.82 27.95 -5.80
C LYS A 190 9.45 29.13 -4.89
N GLU A 191 9.53 28.97 -3.58
CA GLU A 191 9.18 30.02 -2.61
C GLU A 191 10.39 30.60 -1.86
N ASN A 192 11.58 30.01 -2.04
CA ASN A 192 12.86 30.54 -1.57
C ASN A 192 13.55 31.32 -2.69
#